data_745999b5ff389dabfb7e784ca5a21389
#
_entry.id   745999b5ff389dabfb7e784ca5a21389
#
_cell.length_a   1.000
_cell.length_b   1.000
_cell.length_c   1.000
_cell.angle_alpha   90.00
_cell.angle_beta   90.00
_cell.angle_gamma   90.00
#
_symmetry.space_group_name_H-M   'P 1'
#
loop_
_entity.id
_entity.type
_entity.pdbx_description
1 polymer ?
#
loop_
_entity_poly.entity_id
_entity_poly.type
_entity_poly.pdbx_seq_one_letter_code
_entity_poly.pdbx_strand_id
1 'polypeptide(L)'
;MVFPPCTLYVVQCDTPQTFYVGTTYRHKKKRYKEHFEGWGCKWTRRHGCKRIVASWTVGMGEASQRENEVWMYYARIYGPERVRGGDVTLVDRHTDELPDWVVPQELGGKRFVRWG
;
A
#
# COMPACT_ATOMS: atom_id res chain seq x y z
N MET A 1 11.69 -17.16 18.92
CA MET A 1 11.99 -15.74 18.61
C MET A 1 10.77 -15.12 17.94
N VAL A 2 10.30 -14.04 18.48
CA VAL A 2 9.16 -13.33 17.90
C VAL A 2 9.72 -12.21 17.01
N PHE A 3 9.40 -12.26 15.73
CA PHE A 3 9.79 -11.18 14.83
C PHE A 3 8.89 -9.97 15.06
N PRO A 4 9.43 -8.75 14.92
CA PRO A 4 8.60 -7.56 15.04
C PRO A 4 7.52 -7.58 13.97
N PRO A 5 6.34 -7.05 14.27
CA PRO A 5 5.29 -6.95 13.26
C PRO A 5 5.69 -6.00 12.14
N CYS A 6 5.26 -6.32 10.95
CA CYS A 6 5.44 -5.48 9.79
C CYS A 6 4.15 -4.70 9.53
N THR A 7 4.26 -3.43 9.19
CA THR A 7 3.12 -2.63 8.78
C THR A 7 3.07 -2.58 7.26
N LEU A 8 1.95 -3.01 6.72
CA LEU A 8 1.60 -2.85 5.30
C LEU A 8 0.71 -1.63 5.20
N TYR A 9 1.00 -0.72 4.30
CA TYR A 9 0.27 0.54 4.22
C TYR A 9 0.10 1.00 2.78
N VAL A 10 -0.89 1.88 2.58
CA VAL A 10 -1.14 2.48 1.28
C VAL A 10 -1.15 4.00 1.43
N VAL A 11 -0.34 4.66 0.61
CA VAL A 11 -0.29 6.12 0.51
C VAL A 11 -1.12 6.55 -0.69
N GLN A 12 -2.02 7.50 -0.49
CA GLN A 12 -2.62 8.23 -1.58
C GLN A 12 -1.71 9.39 -1.93
N CYS A 13 -1.32 9.49 -3.19
CA CYS A 13 -0.44 10.55 -3.66
C CYS A 13 -1.23 11.81 -3.99
N ASP A 14 -0.51 12.95 -4.14
CA ASP A 14 -1.13 14.21 -4.57
C ASP A 14 -1.58 14.12 -6.02
N THR A 15 -0.82 13.42 -6.87
CA THR A 15 -1.27 13.15 -8.23
C THR A 15 -2.56 12.35 -8.17
N PRO A 16 -3.63 12.76 -8.86
CA PRO A 16 -4.92 12.08 -8.79
C PRO A 16 -4.86 10.60 -9.11
N GLN A 17 -5.58 9.81 -8.34
CA GLN A 17 -5.73 8.36 -8.56
C GLN A 17 -4.41 7.60 -8.58
N THR A 18 -3.43 8.08 -7.83
CA THR A 18 -2.08 7.53 -7.79
C THR A 18 -1.76 7.10 -6.36
N PHE A 19 -1.19 5.90 -6.21
CA PHE A 19 -0.99 5.27 -4.90
C PHE A 19 0.37 4.61 -4.80
N TYR A 20 0.83 4.47 -3.57
CA TYR A 20 1.99 3.67 -3.24
C TYR A 20 1.63 2.65 -2.17
N VAL A 21 1.96 1.39 -2.43
CA VAL A 21 1.76 0.30 -1.47
C VAL A 21 3.13 -0.11 -0.94
N GLY A 22 3.30 -0.09 0.36
CA GLY A 22 4.59 -0.38 0.97
C GLY A 22 4.49 -1.16 2.27
N THR A 23 5.63 -1.64 2.72
CA THR A 23 5.76 -2.31 4.01
C THR A 23 6.91 -1.71 4.79
N THR A 24 6.81 -1.74 6.11
CA THR A 24 7.91 -1.28 6.97
C THR A 24 7.97 -2.12 8.23
N TYR A 25 9.20 -2.46 8.64
CA TYR A 25 9.47 -3.11 9.92
C TYR A 25 9.79 -2.09 11.00
N ARG A 26 9.99 -0.85 10.60
CA ARG A 26 10.24 0.27 11.51
C ARG A 26 8.91 0.81 12.03
N HIS A 27 9.00 1.69 12.99
CA HIS A 27 7.80 2.37 13.48
C HIS A 27 7.10 3.07 12.31
N LYS A 28 5.82 2.78 12.12
CA LYS A 28 5.08 3.25 10.95
C LYS A 28 5.07 4.76 10.80
N LYS A 29 4.96 5.51 11.92
CA LYS A 29 4.95 6.97 11.87
C LYS A 29 6.25 7.55 11.32
N LYS A 30 7.38 6.91 11.61
CA LYS A 30 8.67 7.33 11.08
C LYS A 30 8.72 7.15 9.57
N ARG A 31 8.23 6.00 9.08
CA ARG A 31 8.19 5.73 7.64
C ARG A 31 7.24 6.66 6.92
N TYR A 32 6.07 6.93 7.50
CA TYR A 32 5.10 7.86 6.92
C TYR A 32 5.70 9.25 6.81
N LYS A 33 6.39 9.70 7.85
CA LYS A 33 7.06 10.99 7.83
C LYS A 33 8.07 11.09 6.69
N GLU A 34 8.84 10.05 6.45
CA GLU A 34 9.78 10.00 5.33
C GLU A 34 9.07 10.21 3.99
N HIS A 35 7.95 9.54 3.80
CA HIS A 35 7.18 9.72 2.57
C HIS A 35 6.65 11.15 2.43
N PHE A 36 6.07 11.70 3.49
CA PHE A 36 5.51 13.06 3.44
C PHE A 36 6.58 14.13 3.26
N GLU A 37 7.79 13.88 3.73
CA GLU A 37 8.92 14.81 3.56
C GLU A 37 9.69 14.61 2.25
N GLY A 38 9.29 13.63 1.43
CA GLY A 38 9.92 13.37 0.15
C GLY A 38 11.15 12.47 0.21
N TRP A 39 11.37 11.79 1.33
CA TRP A 39 12.52 10.90 1.51
C TRP A 39 12.18 9.42 1.36
N GLY A 40 10.90 9.09 1.19
CA GLY A 40 10.44 7.71 1.25
C GLY A 40 10.89 6.87 0.08
N CYS A 41 10.53 7.27 -1.12
CA CYS A 41 10.94 6.58 -2.34
C CYS A 41 10.73 7.50 -3.54
N LYS A 42 11.25 7.09 -4.69
CA LYS A 42 11.15 7.90 -5.90
C LYS A 42 9.71 8.16 -6.30
N TRP A 43 8.84 7.17 -6.15
CA TRP A 43 7.44 7.28 -6.53
C TRP A 43 6.69 8.33 -5.71
N THR A 44 6.78 8.24 -4.39
CA THR A 44 6.11 9.21 -3.51
C THR A 44 6.75 10.60 -3.59
N ARG A 45 8.05 10.67 -3.86
CA ARG A 45 8.71 11.95 -4.08
C ARG A 45 8.21 12.62 -5.36
N ARG A 46 8.02 11.83 -6.41
CA ARG A 46 7.54 12.35 -7.70
C ARG A 46 6.07 12.77 -7.65
N HIS A 47 5.24 11.98 -7.00
CA HIS A 47 3.79 12.18 -7.02
C HIS A 47 3.24 12.85 -5.78
N GLY A 48 4.08 13.08 -4.78
CA GLY A 48 3.66 13.66 -3.50
C GLY A 48 2.93 12.65 -2.63
N CYS A 49 2.71 13.02 -1.38
CA CYS A 49 1.95 12.20 -0.43
C CYS A 49 0.84 13.03 0.14
N LYS A 50 -0.38 12.58 -0.05
CA LYS A 50 -1.56 13.25 0.47
C LYS A 50 -1.95 12.71 1.83
N ARG A 51 -2.08 11.40 1.94
CA ARG A 51 -2.47 10.74 3.19
C ARG A 51 -2.26 9.24 3.12
N ILE A 52 -2.27 8.61 4.29
CA ILE A 52 -2.33 7.16 4.41
C ILE A 52 -3.80 6.75 4.37
N VAL A 53 -4.19 5.93 3.42
CA VAL A 53 -5.58 5.51 3.24
C VAL A 53 -5.89 4.17 3.84
N ALA A 54 -4.88 3.34 4.09
CA ALA A 54 -5.09 2.02 4.69
C ALA A 54 -3.79 1.53 5.33
N SER A 55 -3.92 0.71 6.36
CA SER A 55 -2.77 0.02 6.94
C SER A 55 -3.21 -1.26 7.63
N TRP A 56 -2.30 -2.24 7.66
CA TRP A 56 -2.50 -3.53 8.31
C TRP A 56 -1.24 -3.93 9.04
N THR A 57 -1.39 -4.68 10.13
CA THR A 57 -0.28 -5.37 10.73
C THR A 57 -0.21 -6.76 10.13
N VAL A 58 0.93 -7.11 9.54
CA VAL A 58 1.11 -8.40 8.89
C VAL A 58 2.35 -9.11 9.44
N GLY A 59 2.36 -10.44 9.32
CA GLY A 59 3.52 -11.22 9.70
C GLY A 59 4.67 -11.00 8.72
N MET A 60 5.90 -11.04 9.24
CA MET A 60 7.08 -10.83 8.42
C MET A 60 7.15 -11.80 7.24
N GLY A 61 6.81 -13.08 7.46
CA GLY A 61 6.84 -14.09 6.41
C GLY A 61 5.76 -13.92 5.34
N GLU A 62 4.73 -13.11 5.62
CA GLU A 62 3.62 -12.88 4.71
C GLU A 62 3.67 -11.52 4.04
N ALA A 63 4.59 -10.66 4.47
CA ALA A 63 4.59 -9.25 4.07
C ALA A 63 4.62 -9.08 2.55
N SER A 64 5.48 -9.81 1.87
CA SER A 64 5.62 -9.70 0.41
C SER A 64 4.36 -10.13 -0.32
N GLN A 65 3.79 -11.26 0.07
CA GLN A 65 2.56 -11.76 -0.53
C GLN A 65 1.40 -10.80 -0.30
N ARG A 66 1.25 -10.31 0.93
CA ARG A 66 0.18 -9.40 1.30
C ARG A 66 0.31 -8.06 0.57
N GLU A 67 1.53 -7.57 0.44
CA GLU A 67 1.79 -6.35 -0.31
C GLU A 67 1.35 -6.48 -1.78
N ASN A 68 1.67 -7.62 -2.40
CA ASN A 68 1.28 -7.87 -3.78
C ASN A 68 -0.25 -7.95 -3.94
N GLU A 69 -0.93 -8.58 -2.99
CA GLU A 69 -2.39 -8.66 -3.02
C GLU A 69 -3.04 -7.28 -2.92
N VAL A 70 -2.52 -6.42 -2.05
CA VAL A 70 -3.00 -5.05 -1.92
C VAL A 70 -2.69 -4.26 -3.19
N TRP A 71 -1.47 -4.41 -3.73
CA TRP A 71 -1.11 -3.78 -4.99
C TRP A 71 -2.09 -4.16 -6.11
N MET A 72 -2.41 -5.45 -6.23
CA MET A 72 -3.34 -5.94 -7.24
C MET A 72 -4.73 -5.33 -7.08
N TYR A 73 -5.20 -5.22 -5.84
CA TYR A 73 -6.49 -4.60 -5.56
C TYR A 73 -6.56 -3.17 -6.09
N TYR A 74 -5.56 -2.36 -5.76
CA TYR A 74 -5.52 -0.97 -6.23
C TYR A 74 -5.28 -0.88 -7.73
N ALA A 75 -4.42 -1.73 -8.28
CA ALA A 75 -4.13 -1.75 -9.70
C ALA A 75 -5.36 -2.10 -10.55
N ARG A 76 -6.22 -2.97 -10.05
CA ARG A 76 -7.46 -3.32 -10.76
C ARG A 76 -8.44 -2.15 -10.80
N ILE A 77 -8.43 -1.31 -9.77
CA ILE A 77 -9.35 -0.18 -9.69
C ILE A 77 -8.82 1.01 -10.47
N TYR A 78 -7.53 1.31 -10.33
CA TYR A 78 -6.94 2.57 -10.81
C TYR A 78 -6.00 2.40 -12.00
N GLY A 79 -5.60 1.19 -12.31
CA GLY A 79 -4.63 0.90 -13.35
C GLY A 79 -3.24 0.65 -12.79
N PRO A 80 -2.49 -0.34 -13.34
CA PRO A 80 -1.17 -0.69 -12.82
C PRO A 80 -0.14 0.44 -12.96
N GLU A 81 -0.33 1.35 -13.89
CA GLU A 81 0.58 2.48 -14.07
C GLU A 81 0.41 3.56 -13.01
N ARG A 82 -0.67 3.51 -12.23
CA ARG A 82 -0.97 4.49 -11.18
C ARG A 82 -0.67 4.00 -9.78
N VAL A 83 -0.24 2.75 -9.67
CA VAL A 83 0.02 2.13 -8.36
C VAL A 83 1.43 1.54 -8.37
N ARG A 84 2.26 1.99 -7.44
CA ARG A 84 3.61 1.45 -7.26
C ARG A 84 3.66 0.69 -5.96
N GLY A 85 4.53 -0.31 -5.90
CA GLY A 85 4.72 -1.15 -4.72
C GLY A 85 4.60 -2.62 -5.08
N GLY A 86 4.80 -3.49 -4.11
CA GLY A 86 4.80 -4.91 -4.35
C GLY A 86 5.94 -5.36 -5.24
N ASP A 87 5.88 -6.60 -5.66
CA ASP A 87 6.78 -7.15 -6.65
C ASP A 87 6.11 -7.12 -8.01
N VAL A 88 6.54 -6.19 -8.86
CA VAL A 88 5.92 -5.96 -10.16
C VAL A 88 5.99 -7.20 -11.06
N THR A 89 6.92 -8.10 -10.81
CA THR A 89 7.06 -9.31 -11.63
C THR A 89 5.88 -10.27 -11.44
N LEU A 90 5.10 -10.08 -10.37
CA LEU A 90 3.93 -10.92 -10.10
C LEU A 90 2.65 -10.38 -10.74
N VAL A 91 2.73 -9.30 -11.46
CA VAL A 91 1.56 -8.69 -12.13
C VAL A 91 0.88 -9.67 -13.08
N ASP A 92 1.63 -10.57 -13.67
CA ASP A 92 1.10 -11.56 -14.59
C ASP A 92 0.31 -12.68 -13.90
N ARG A 93 0.39 -12.73 -12.57
CA ARG A 93 -0.36 -13.73 -11.81
C ARG A 93 -1.70 -13.15 -11.39
N HIS A 94 -2.56 -12.97 -12.34
CA HIS A 94 -3.92 -12.55 -12.04
C HIS A 94 -4.64 -13.72 -11.39
N THR A 95 -4.81 -13.64 -10.09
CA THR A 95 -5.84 -14.44 -9.46
C THR A 95 -7.15 -13.69 -9.70
N ASP A 96 -8.14 -14.37 -10.20
CA ASP A 96 -9.43 -13.75 -10.49
C ASP A 96 -10.11 -13.27 -9.20
N GLU A 97 -9.74 -13.86 -8.08
CA GLU A 97 -10.29 -13.52 -6.78
C GLU A 97 -9.22 -12.99 -5.85
N LEU A 98 -9.50 -11.84 -5.24
CA LEU A 98 -8.67 -11.31 -4.17
C LEU A 98 -9.30 -11.69 -2.83
N PRO A 99 -8.47 -12.02 -1.82
CA PRO A 99 -8.99 -12.31 -0.49
C PRO A 99 -9.76 -11.11 0.08
N ASP A 100 -10.76 -11.40 0.90
CA ASP A 100 -11.57 -10.35 1.51
C ASP A 100 -10.76 -9.39 2.37
N TRP A 101 -9.68 -9.88 3.01
CA TRP A 101 -8.87 -9.05 3.89
C TRP A 101 -8.22 -7.87 3.15
N VAL A 102 -8.03 -8.00 1.82
CA VAL A 102 -7.34 -6.97 1.03
C VAL A 102 -8.18 -5.73 0.84
N VAL A 103 -9.48 -5.81 1.03
CA VAL A 103 -10.36 -4.64 0.93
C VAL A 103 -10.02 -3.69 2.08
N PRO A 104 -9.48 -2.50 1.78
CA PRO A 104 -9.04 -1.60 2.84
C PRO A 104 -10.19 -1.15 3.72
N GLN A 105 -9.93 -1.12 5.02
CA GLN A 105 -10.79 -0.45 5.97
C GLN A 105 -10.36 0.99 6.04
N GLU A 106 -11.29 1.92 5.97
CA GLU A 106 -10.91 3.31 6.13
C GLU A 106 -10.36 3.56 7.53
N LEU A 107 -9.32 4.35 7.60
CA LEU A 107 -8.80 4.79 8.88
C LEU A 107 -9.86 5.66 9.55
N GLY A 108 -10.18 5.34 10.79
CA GLY A 108 -11.26 6.01 11.50
C GLY A 108 -12.59 5.26 11.44
N GLY A 109 -12.58 4.02 10.95
CA GLY A 109 -13.74 3.15 10.97
C GLY A 109 -14.72 3.30 9.82
N LYS A 110 -14.39 4.12 8.86
CA LYS A 110 -15.22 4.23 7.65
C LYS A 110 -14.77 3.24 6.61
N ARG A 111 -15.72 2.78 5.84
CA ARG A 111 -15.43 1.86 4.75
C ARG A 111 -14.67 2.57 3.66
N PHE A 112 -13.69 1.88 3.08
CA PHE A 112 -12.99 2.40 1.93
C PHE A 112 -13.98 2.65 0.78
N VAL A 113 -13.95 3.86 0.25
CA VAL A 113 -14.80 4.24 -0.87
C VAL A 113 -13.91 4.46 -2.08
N ARG A 114 -14.34 3.95 -3.21
CA ARG A 114 -13.63 4.16 -4.46
C ARG A 114 -13.49 5.65 -4.75
N TRP A 115 -12.26 6.03 -5.02
CA TRP A 115 -11.97 7.37 -5.48
C TRP A 115 -12.40 7.44 -6.96
N GLY A 116 -13.33 8.31 -7.24
CA GLY A 116 -13.75 8.35 -8.57
C GLY A 116 -14.28 9.52 -9.07
#